data_606525a77f1f5858cf659f11708690ff
#
_entry.id   606525a77f1f5858cf659f11708690ff
#
_cell.length_a   1.000
_cell.length_b   1.000
_cell.length_c   1.000
_cell.angle_alpha   90.00
_cell.angle_beta   90.00
_cell.angle_gamma   90.00
#
_symmetry.space_group_name_H-M   'P 1'
#
loop_
_entity.id
_entity.type
_entity.pdbx_description
1 polymer ?
#
loop_
_entity_poly.entity_id
_entity_poly.type
_entity_poly.pdbx_seq_one_letter_code
_entity_poly.pdbx_strand_id
1 'polypeptide(L)'
;GRIGNLNQMPRRFDFTDAKLQEIYRKSEAADVITIPQIRAALLAELQADPETVGYPLPWADTHHLVRLREGELSVWAGINGHKKSTIISQVAVHAAQHCKVGIASFEMRLTDTAKMMCKQAGATDDVTLDFAEDFIGWSADRIYLYRALGGVTPLEALGAIAAMADAGCKIVVVDNLQFCGVTDDIERERLFINQLIGLADALQIHIAIIHHVRKPQSGGDEYVPTRFDVRGGGTIVDQAHVLFICWHNKKKAEYEKMQELGVPLGERGADVMKQPNFKLIVAKQRHAPFEGTIKLWEGKGQTFKREETPQSFRVKIPRLGDYGE
;
A
#
# COMPACT_ATOMS: atom_id res chain seq x y z
N GLY A 1 30.68 17.40 -6.16
CA GLY A 1 29.51 16.65 -6.15
C GLY A 1 29.27 16.06 -7.52
N ARG A 2 29.43 14.75 -7.72
CA ARG A 2 28.99 14.05 -8.93
C ARG A 2 27.58 13.57 -8.66
N ILE A 3 26.60 14.22 -9.28
CA ILE A 3 25.29 13.62 -9.50
C ILE A 3 25.56 12.42 -10.41
N GLY A 4 25.52 11.21 -9.84
CA GLY A 4 25.69 9.99 -10.60
C GLY A 4 24.76 10.00 -11.80
N ASN A 5 25.29 9.60 -12.94
CA ASN A 5 24.63 9.65 -14.24
C ASN A 5 23.35 8.78 -14.16
N LEU A 6 22.20 9.42 -13.94
CA LEU A 6 20.87 8.80 -13.84
C LEU A 6 20.44 8.03 -15.11
N ASN A 7 21.29 8.07 -16.16
CA ASN A 7 21.08 7.35 -17.41
C ASN A 7 21.62 5.92 -17.41
N GLN A 8 22.24 5.43 -16.33
CA GLN A 8 22.86 4.09 -16.27
C GLN A 8 22.05 3.06 -15.48
N MET A 9 20.85 3.36 -15.01
CA MET A 9 19.97 2.30 -14.54
C MET A 9 19.46 1.51 -15.75
N PRO A 10 19.46 0.18 -15.72
CA PRO A 10 18.83 -0.62 -16.77
C PRO A 10 17.35 -0.21 -16.85
N ARG A 11 16.99 0.42 -17.96
CA ARG A 11 15.64 0.98 -18.18
C ARG A 11 14.57 -0.07 -18.48
N ARG A 12 14.97 -1.33 -18.59
CA ARG A 12 14.07 -2.47 -18.88
C ARG A 12 14.62 -3.72 -18.19
N PHE A 13 13.85 -4.27 -17.30
CA PHE A 13 14.01 -5.67 -16.96
C PHE A 13 13.46 -6.48 -18.14
N ASP A 14 14.33 -7.28 -18.74
CA ASP A 14 13.94 -8.27 -19.73
C ASP A 14 13.64 -9.57 -18.97
N PHE A 15 12.57 -10.26 -19.28
CA PHE A 15 12.28 -11.62 -18.79
C PHE A 15 13.33 -12.64 -19.26
N THR A 16 14.20 -12.26 -20.15
CA THR A 16 15.42 -12.99 -20.47
C THR A 16 16.49 -12.82 -19.39
N ASP A 17 16.28 -11.95 -18.40
CA ASP A 17 17.15 -11.89 -17.23
C ASP A 17 17.15 -13.27 -16.55
N ALA A 18 18.30 -13.93 -16.56
CA ALA A 18 18.47 -15.29 -16.05
C ALA A 18 17.97 -15.46 -14.61
N LYS A 19 18.01 -14.40 -13.80
CA LYS A 19 17.55 -14.39 -12.42
C LYS A 19 16.03 -14.44 -12.31
N LEU A 20 15.31 -13.67 -13.13
CA LEU A 20 13.85 -13.74 -13.18
C LEU A 20 13.39 -15.08 -13.75
N GLN A 21 14.06 -15.58 -14.78
CA GLN A 21 13.80 -16.91 -15.30
C GLN A 21 14.07 -18.01 -14.26
N GLU A 22 15.11 -17.86 -13.44
CA GLU A 22 15.40 -18.80 -12.35
C GLU A 22 14.32 -18.76 -11.26
N ILE A 23 13.86 -17.55 -10.87
CA ILE A 23 12.75 -17.37 -9.91
C ILE A 23 11.48 -18.03 -10.48
N TYR A 24 11.16 -17.80 -11.75
CA TYR A 24 9.99 -18.39 -12.39
C TYR A 24 10.11 -19.89 -12.57
N ARG A 25 11.28 -20.42 -12.96
CA ARG A 25 11.50 -21.86 -13.04
C ARG A 25 11.37 -22.55 -11.69
N LYS A 26 11.81 -21.92 -10.61
CA LYS A 26 11.60 -22.42 -9.25
C LYS A 26 10.11 -22.41 -8.85
N SER A 27 9.33 -21.45 -9.35
CA SER A 27 7.88 -21.40 -9.12
C SER A 27 7.07 -22.31 -10.06
N GLU A 28 7.55 -22.54 -11.30
CA GLU A 28 6.91 -23.47 -12.26
C GLU A 28 7.26 -24.93 -11.99
N ALA A 29 8.46 -25.20 -11.50
CA ALA A 29 8.83 -26.50 -10.95
C ALA A 29 8.19 -26.65 -9.56
N ALA A 30 6.85 -26.67 -9.51
CA ALA A 30 6.11 -27.13 -8.34
C ALA A 30 6.42 -28.62 -8.15
N ASP A 31 7.59 -28.92 -7.62
CA ASP A 31 7.96 -30.26 -7.23
C ASP A 31 6.91 -30.77 -6.24
N VAL A 32 6.37 -31.92 -6.49
CA VAL A 32 5.54 -32.63 -5.53
C VAL A 32 6.39 -32.85 -4.29
N ILE A 33 6.07 -32.16 -3.21
CA ILE A 33 6.81 -32.22 -1.96
C ILE A 33 6.00 -32.92 -0.87
N THR A 34 6.69 -33.52 0.07
CA THR A 34 6.10 -34.20 1.22
C THR A 34 6.11 -33.27 2.46
N ILE A 35 5.22 -33.52 3.41
CA ILE A 35 5.19 -32.75 4.66
C ILE A 35 6.55 -32.72 5.39
N PRO A 36 7.33 -33.82 5.48
CA PRO A 36 8.67 -33.78 6.08
C PRO A 36 9.62 -32.75 5.41
N GLN A 37 9.48 -32.51 4.11
CA GLN A 37 10.33 -31.57 3.39
C GLN A 37 10.05 -30.10 3.77
N ILE A 38 8.83 -29.80 4.23
CA ILE A 38 8.44 -28.47 4.75
C ILE A 38 8.44 -28.41 6.27
N ARG A 39 9.03 -29.42 6.96
CA ARG A 39 8.98 -29.54 8.41
C ARG A 39 9.37 -28.26 9.16
N ALA A 40 10.47 -27.64 8.74
CA ALA A 40 10.97 -26.42 9.41
C ALA A 40 9.96 -25.26 9.27
N ALA A 41 9.43 -25.06 8.06
CA ALA A 41 8.42 -24.02 7.81
C ALA A 41 7.13 -24.30 8.60
N LEU A 42 6.65 -25.55 8.59
CA LEU A 42 5.46 -25.94 9.33
C LEU A 42 5.60 -25.70 10.84
N LEU A 43 6.75 -26.06 11.42
CA LEU A 43 6.97 -25.86 12.85
C LEU A 43 7.10 -24.37 13.20
N ALA A 44 7.72 -23.57 12.32
CA ALA A 44 7.79 -22.12 12.50
C ALA A 44 6.39 -21.49 12.47
N GLU A 45 5.54 -21.87 11.53
CA GLU A 45 4.16 -21.40 11.42
C GLU A 45 3.32 -21.79 12.65
N LEU A 46 3.46 -23.03 13.14
CA LEU A 46 2.72 -23.51 14.32
C LEU A 46 3.17 -22.84 15.62
N GLN A 47 4.41 -22.38 15.69
CA GLN A 47 4.96 -21.67 16.86
C GLN A 47 4.81 -20.17 16.77
N ALA A 48 4.55 -19.65 15.58
CA ALA A 48 4.36 -18.22 15.37
C ALA A 48 3.08 -17.75 16.08
N ASP A 49 3.20 -16.65 16.81
CA ASP A 49 2.03 -15.93 17.29
C ASP A 49 1.33 -15.26 16.11
N PRO A 50 0.07 -15.62 15.80
CA PRO A 50 -0.66 -15.03 14.68
C PRO A 50 -0.75 -13.51 14.74
N GLU A 51 -0.66 -12.91 15.93
CA GLU A 51 -0.67 -11.47 16.15
C GLU A 51 0.68 -10.79 15.80
N THR A 52 1.74 -11.57 15.62
CA THR A 52 3.08 -11.05 15.29
C THR A 52 3.52 -11.33 13.87
N VAL A 53 2.88 -12.26 13.16
CA VAL A 53 3.22 -12.60 11.78
C VAL A 53 2.81 -11.46 10.84
N GLY A 54 3.77 -10.97 10.04
CA GLY A 54 3.57 -9.87 9.10
C GLY A 54 3.65 -8.49 9.75
N TYR A 55 3.37 -7.47 8.97
CA TYR A 55 3.54 -6.06 9.34
C TYR A 55 2.20 -5.45 9.74
N PRO A 56 2.15 -4.74 10.88
CA PRO A 56 0.90 -4.15 11.36
C PRO A 56 0.50 -2.92 10.53
N LEU A 57 -0.79 -2.63 10.51
CA LEU A 57 -1.28 -1.33 10.06
C LEU A 57 -0.92 -0.22 11.08
N PRO A 58 -0.99 1.08 10.70
CA PRO A 58 -0.59 2.18 11.57
C PRO A 58 -1.39 2.32 12.88
N TRP A 59 -2.53 1.68 12.99
CA TRP A 59 -3.46 1.82 14.12
C TRP A 59 -3.37 0.61 15.05
N ALA A 60 -2.93 0.83 16.29
CA ALA A 60 -2.61 -0.23 17.23
C ALA A 60 -3.78 -1.19 17.50
N ASP A 61 -4.99 -0.66 17.57
CA ASP A 61 -6.22 -1.44 17.78
C ASP A 61 -6.63 -2.31 16.58
N THR A 62 -5.90 -2.23 15.46
CA THR A 62 -6.12 -3.07 14.26
C THR A 62 -5.10 -4.19 14.11
N HIS A 63 -4.07 -4.24 14.94
CA HIS A 63 -2.95 -5.17 14.79
C HIS A 63 -3.35 -6.63 14.85
N HIS A 64 -4.39 -6.96 15.63
CA HIS A 64 -4.98 -8.29 15.73
C HIS A 64 -6.05 -8.58 14.67
N LEU A 65 -6.47 -7.57 13.90
CA LEU A 65 -7.53 -7.71 12.89
C LEU A 65 -6.98 -8.09 11.52
N VAL A 66 -5.94 -7.40 11.08
CA VAL A 66 -5.32 -7.61 9.76
C VAL A 66 -3.87 -7.18 9.75
N ARG A 67 -3.02 -7.96 9.07
CA ARG A 67 -1.59 -7.69 8.92
C ARG A 67 -1.15 -7.96 7.47
N LEU A 68 -0.10 -7.28 7.05
CA LEU A 68 0.50 -7.48 5.72
C LEU A 68 1.59 -8.55 5.84
N ARG A 69 1.39 -9.71 5.25
CA ARG A 69 2.29 -10.87 5.39
C ARG A 69 3.18 -11.03 4.17
N GLU A 70 4.42 -11.46 4.39
CA GLU A 70 5.32 -11.86 3.31
C GLU A 70 4.72 -13.05 2.54
N GLY A 71 4.97 -13.14 1.24
CA GLY A 71 4.37 -14.14 0.37
C GLY A 71 2.95 -13.83 -0.10
N GLU A 72 2.38 -12.68 0.26
CA GLU A 72 0.99 -12.34 -0.03
C GLU A 72 0.80 -11.11 -0.90
N LEU A 73 -0.33 -11.08 -1.59
CA LEU A 73 -0.84 -9.95 -2.35
C LEU A 73 -2.04 -9.32 -1.65
N SER A 74 -1.99 -8.01 -1.38
CA SER A 74 -3.17 -7.22 -1.03
C SER A 74 -3.58 -6.29 -2.17
N VAL A 75 -4.90 -6.19 -2.37
CA VAL A 75 -5.50 -5.25 -3.32
C VAL A 75 -6.21 -4.14 -2.55
N TRP A 76 -5.89 -2.90 -2.88
CA TRP A 76 -6.44 -1.68 -2.29
C TRP A 76 -7.32 -0.99 -3.31
N ALA A 77 -8.61 -1.31 -3.32
CA ALA A 77 -9.55 -0.87 -4.31
C ALA A 77 -10.42 0.29 -3.83
N GLY A 78 -10.84 1.16 -4.73
CA GLY A 78 -11.73 2.28 -4.41
C GLY A 78 -12.00 3.17 -5.60
N ILE A 79 -12.98 4.05 -5.47
CA ILE A 79 -13.34 5.05 -6.49
C ILE A 79 -12.15 5.99 -6.71
N ASN A 80 -12.02 6.53 -7.91
CA ASN A 80 -10.98 7.52 -8.19
C ASN A 80 -11.15 8.77 -7.30
N GLY A 81 -10.02 9.31 -6.79
CA GLY A 81 -10.05 10.46 -5.87
C GLY A 81 -10.43 10.13 -4.42
N HIS A 82 -10.57 8.85 -4.06
CA HIS A 82 -10.88 8.41 -2.69
C HIS A 82 -9.63 8.09 -1.85
N LYS A 83 -8.57 8.88 -2.01
CA LYS A 83 -7.35 8.89 -1.17
C LYS A 83 -6.65 7.51 -1.00
N LYS A 84 -6.75 6.62 -2.00
CA LYS A 84 -6.07 5.31 -1.97
C LYS A 84 -4.55 5.44 -1.80
N SER A 85 -3.92 6.25 -2.65
CA SER A 85 -2.47 6.50 -2.58
C SER A 85 -2.07 7.13 -1.25
N THR A 86 -2.91 7.98 -0.68
CA THR A 86 -2.67 8.62 0.61
C THR A 86 -2.66 7.62 1.76
N ILE A 87 -3.67 6.75 1.83
CA ILE A 87 -3.76 5.77 2.92
C ILE A 87 -2.64 4.73 2.84
N ILE A 88 -2.34 4.24 1.63
CA ILE A 88 -1.28 3.24 1.47
C ILE A 88 0.11 3.83 1.68
N SER A 89 0.32 5.10 1.36
CA SER A 89 1.54 5.82 1.68
C SER A 89 1.76 5.92 3.19
N GLN A 90 0.72 6.21 3.97
CA GLN A 90 0.83 6.18 5.44
C GLN A 90 1.15 4.79 5.97
N VAL A 91 0.53 3.74 5.42
CA VAL A 91 0.85 2.34 5.76
C VAL A 91 2.31 2.03 5.44
N ALA A 92 2.81 2.47 4.28
CA ALA A 92 4.21 2.29 3.87
C ALA A 92 5.18 3.02 4.80
N VAL A 93 4.91 4.27 5.16
CA VAL A 93 5.73 5.05 6.12
C VAL A 93 5.74 4.38 7.50
N HIS A 94 4.60 3.86 7.96
CA HIS A 94 4.55 3.10 9.21
C HIS A 94 5.38 1.81 9.12
N ALA A 95 5.20 1.04 8.05
CA ALA A 95 5.92 -0.21 7.84
C ALA A 95 7.44 -0.01 7.72
N ALA A 96 7.88 1.14 7.21
CA ALA A 96 9.30 1.49 7.12
C ALA A 96 10.02 1.60 8.47
N GLN A 97 9.29 1.61 9.60
CA GLN A 97 9.86 1.47 10.93
C GLN A 97 10.26 0.02 11.24
N HIS A 98 9.73 -0.96 10.52
CA HIS A 98 9.88 -2.40 10.78
C HIS A 98 10.65 -3.13 9.68
N CYS A 99 10.56 -2.67 8.43
CA CYS A 99 11.20 -3.29 7.27
C CYS A 99 11.49 -2.26 6.18
N LYS A 100 12.27 -2.65 5.16
CA LYS A 100 12.44 -1.83 3.96
C LYS A 100 11.18 -1.89 3.11
N VAL A 101 10.77 -0.74 2.57
CA VAL A 101 9.56 -0.59 1.76
C VAL A 101 9.90 -0.01 0.41
N GLY A 102 9.36 -0.60 -0.65
CA GLY A 102 9.46 -0.11 -2.02
C GLY A 102 8.14 0.49 -2.50
N ILE A 103 8.20 1.57 -3.27
CA ILE A 103 7.03 2.20 -3.88
C ILE A 103 7.29 2.40 -5.37
N ALA A 104 6.50 1.73 -6.20
CA ALA A 104 6.41 1.94 -7.63
C ALA A 104 5.14 2.76 -7.92
N SER A 105 5.25 4.09 -7.86
CA SER A 105 4.17 4.99 -8.27
C SER A 105 4.37 5.37 -9.74
N PHE A 106 3.40 5.01 -10.57
CA PHE A 106 3.40 5.33 -12.00
C PHE A 106 2.56 6.58 -12.32
N GLU A 107 1.80 7.05 -11.35
CA GLU A 107 0.91 8.20 -11.47
C GLU A 107 1.52 9.49 -10.90
N MET A 108 2.21 9.40 -9.77
CA MET A 108 2.76 10.55 -9.07
C MET A 108 4.26 10.72 -9.33
N ARG A 109 4.72 11.99 -9.38
CA ARG A 109 6.15 12.29 -9.41
C ARG A 109 6.81 11.84 -8.11
N LEU A 110 8.07 11.42 -8.16
CA LEU A 110 8.82 10.96 -6.99
C LEU A 110 8.86 12.01 -5.87
N THR A 111 9.04 13.29 -6.25
CA THR A 111 9.05 14.40 -5.28
C THR A 111 7.72 14.62 -4.60
N ASP A 112 6.60 14.39 -5.29
CA ASP A 112 5.26 14.53 -4.71
C ASP A 112 4.98 13.38 -3.74
N THR A 113 5.38 12.15 -4.11
CA THR A 113 5.31 10.98 -3.24
C THR A 113 6.17 11.19 -1.98
N ALA A 114 7.44 11.59 -2.14
CA ALA A 114 8.34 11.83 -1.02
C ALA A 114 7.85 12.96 -0.09
N LYS A 115 7.31 14.05 -0.67
CA LYS A 115 6.71 15.16 0.10
C LYS A 115 5.50 14.70 0.93
N MET A 116 4.63 13.88 0.33
CA MET A 116 3.49 13.30 1.06
C MET A 116 3.95 12.43 2.22
N MET A 117 4.92 11.53 1.98
CA MET A 117 5.48 10.66 3.02
C MET A 117 6.15 11.44 4.14
N CYS A 118 6.89 12.51 3.81
CA CYS A 118 7.52 13.39 4.79
C CYS A 118 6.48 14.08 5.68
N LYS A 119 5.41 14.62 5.11
CA LYS A 119 4.30 15.19 5.86
C LYS A 119 3.64 14.17 6.78
N GLN A 120 3.42 12.95 6.28
CA GLN A 120 2.83 11.86 7.05
C GLN A 120 3.74 11.43 8.20
N ALA A 121 5.04 11.31 7.96
CA ALA A 121 6.01 10.93 9.00
C ALA A 121 6.02 11.93 10.17
N GLY A 122 5.93 13.23 9.88
CA GLY A 122 5.86 14.29 10.88
C GLY A 122 4.47 14.55 11.45
N ALA A 123 3.41 14.00 10.83
CA ALA A 123 2.01 14.35 11.09
C ALA A 123 1.80 15.89 11.07
N THR A 124 2.35 16.56 10.07
CA THR A 124 2.31 18.02 9.94
C THR A 124 2.09 18.44 8.49
N ASP A 125 1.29 19.49 8.32
CA ASP A 125 1.08 20.12 7.02
C ASP A 125 2.23 21.08 6.67
N ASP A 126 2.89 21.64 7.70
CA ASP A 126 4.00 22.58 7.61
C ASP A 126 5.31 21.87 7.96
N VAL A 127 5.97 21.35 6.94
CA VAL A 127 7.26 20.68 7.07
C VAL A 127 8.38 21.71 7.07
N THR A 128 9.17 21.77 8.15
CA THR A 128 10.40 22.56 8.19
C THR A 128 11.51 21.87 7.38
N LEU A 129 12.49 22.64 6.90
CA LEU A 129 13.64 22.07 6.19
C LEU A 129 14.46 21.13 7.08
N ASP A 130 14.61 21.46 8.35
CA ASP A 130 15.34 20.62 9.31
C ASP A 130 14.66 19.26 9.47
N PHE A 131 13.34 19.23 9.64
CA PHE A 131 12.59 17.97 9.69
C PHE A 131 12.66 17.20 8.36
N ALA A 132 12.67 17.90 7.23
CA ALA A 132 12.83 17.26 5.92
C ALA A 132 14.19 16.58 5.80
N GLU A 133 15.27 17.19 6.27
CA GLU A 133 16.61 16.59 6.31
C GLU A 133 16.66 15.38 7.26
N ASP A 134 16.05 15.47 8.44
CA ASP A 134 15.92 14.33 9.37
C ASP A 134 15.15 13.17 8.71
N PHE A 135 14.04 13.46 8.01
CA PHE A 135 13.29 12.45 7.26
C PHE A 135 14.12 11.83 6.13
N ILE A 136 14.85 12.63 5.37
CA ILE A 136 15.74 12.15 4.29
C ILE A 136 16.78 11.18 4.87
N GLY A 137 17.45 11.55 5.96
CA GLY A 137 18.40 10.69 6.63
C GLY A 137 17.77 9.39 7.15
N TRP A 138 16.61 9.49 7.81
CA TRP A 138 15.89 8.33 8.32
C TRP A 138 15.42 7.39 7.21
N SER A 139 14.96 7.94 6.09
CA SER A 139 14.41 7.15 4.98
C SER A 139 15.45 6.47 4.09
N ALA A 140 16.74 6.86 4.20
CA ALA A 140 17.79 6.49 3.25
C ALA A 140 17.96 4.97 3.03
N ASP A 141 17.76 4.15 4.06
CA ASP A 141 17.83 2.67 3.97
C ASP A 141 16.50 1.99 4.34
N ARG A 142 15.39 2.70 4.24
CA ARG A 142 14.06 2.23 4.61
C ARG A 142 13.04 2.35 3.49
N ILE A 143 13.14 3.40 2.66
CA ILE A 143 12.14 3.70 1.64
C ILE A 143 12.82 3.81 0.28
N TYR A 144 12.39 3.00 -0.65
CA TYR A 144 12.88 2.92 -2.02
C TYR A 144 11.78 3.33 -2.99
N LEU A 145 12.09 4.25 -3.90
CA LEU A 145 11.14 4.72 -4.91
C LEU A 145 11.58 4.25 -6.29
N TYR A 146 10.68 3.64 -7.06
CA TYR A 146 10.95 3.27 -8.44
C TYR A 146 10.66 4.44 -9.38
N ARG A 147 11.63 4.73 -10.26
CA ARG A 147 11.53 5.86 -11.17
C ARG A 147 10.87 5.46 -12.49
N ALA A 148 9.56 5.53 -12.56
CA ALA A 148 8.81 5.50 -13.81
C ALA A 148 7.56 6.37 -13.67
N LEU A 149 7.18 7.04 -14.74
CA LEU A 149 5.99 7.88 -14.80
C LEU A 149 5.29 7.66 -16.14
N GLY A 150 3.96 7.61 -16.12
CA GLY A 150 3.14 7.57 -17.33
C GLY A 150 2.85 6.17 -17.87
N GLY A 151 3.03 5.14 -17.06
CA GLY A 151 2.72 3.76 -17.42
C GLY A 151 3.94 2.92 -17.77
N VAL A 152 3.82 1.63 -17.50
CA VAL A 152 4.82 0.60 -17.73
C VAL A 152 4.17 -0.63 -18.35
N THR A 153 4.95 -1.48 -18.97
CA THR A 153 4.48 -2.82 -19.34
C THR A 153 4.33 -3.71 -18.12
N PRO A 154 3.52 -4.78 -18.17
CA PRO A 154 3.43 -5.76 -17.08
C PRO A 154 4.80 -6.27 -16.64
N LEU A 155 5.66 -6.46 -17.59
CA LEU A 155 7.02 -6.94 -17.42
C LEU A 155 7.91 -5.95 -16.67
N GLU A 156 7.85 -4.69 -17.04
CA GLU A 156 8.58 -3.63 -16.34
C GLU A 156 8.09 -3.48 -14.90
N ALA A 157 6.78 -3.64 -14.66
CA ALA A 157 6.22 -3.62 -13.31
C ALA A 157 6.75 -4.79 -12.45
N LEU A 158 6.77 -6.02 -12.99
CA LEU A 158 7.34 -7.18 -12.31
C LEU A 158 8.85 -6.99 -12.04
N GLY A 159 9.57 -6.46 -13.02
CA GLY A 159 11.00 -6.12 -12.87
C GLY A 159 11.27 -5.09 -11.79
N ALA A 160 10.43 -4.05 -11.68
CA ALA A 160 10.51 -3.06 -10.62
C ALA A 160 10.32 -3.68 -9.23
N ILE A 161 9.34 -4.58 -9.09
CA ILE A 161 9.09 -5.30 -7.84
C ILE A 161 10.29 -6.18 -7.47
N ALA A 162 10.81 -6.94 -8.43
CA ALA A 162 11.98 -7.79 -8.21
C ALA A 162 13.21 -6.98 -7.80
N ALA A 163 13.46 -5.83 -8.44
CA ALA A 163 14.57 -4.95 -8.09
C ALA A 163 14.44 -4.38 -6.66
N MET A 164 13.24 -4.03 -6.24
CA MET A 164 12.99 -3.58 -4.86
C MET A 164 13.16 -4.71 -3.85
N ALA A 165 12.73 -5.91 -4.17
CA ALA A 165 12.98 -7.09 -3.34
C ALA A 165 14.49 -7.39 -3.21
N ASP A 166 15.26 -7.24 -4.28
CA ASP A 166 16.72 -7.38 -4.28
C ASP A 166 17.41 -6.31 -3.42
N ALA A 167 16.83 -5.10 -3.33
CA ALA A 167 17.27 -4.05 -2.41
C ALA A 167 16.92 -4.36 -0.94
N GLY A 168 16.19 -5.45 -0.69
CA GLY A 168 15.78 -5.90 0.64
C GLY A 168 14.39 -5.43 1.07
N CYS A 169 13.59 -4.85 0.16
CA CYS A 169 12.22 -4.46 0.49
C CYS A 169 11.36 -5.69 0.80
N LYS A 170 10.62 -5.61 1.90
CA LYS A 170 9.70 -6.64 2.35
C LYS A 170 8.23 -6.30 2.03
N ILE A 171 7.95 -5.04 1.81
CA ILE A 171 6.67 -4.57 1.29
C ILE A 171 6.96 -3.77 0.03
N VAL A 172 6.24 -4.07 -1.06
CA VAL A 172 6.29 -3.31 -2.31
C VAL A 172 4.90 -2.84 -2.67
N VAL A 173 4.74 -1.53 -2.78
CA VAL A 173 3.50 -0.88 -3.21
C VAL A 173 3.56 -0.59 -4.71
N VAL A 174 2.51 -0.94 -5.43
CA VAL A 174 2.31 -0.64 -6.85
C VAL A 174 1.11 0.28 -7.02
N ASP A 175 1.33 1.52 -7.37
CA ASP A 175 0.31 2.55 -7.55
C ASP A 175 0.33 3.08 -9.00
N ASN A 176 -0.58 2.63 -9.85
CA ASN A 176 -1.66 1.65 -9.67
C ASN A 176 -1.68 0.64 -10.82
N LEU A 177 -2.53 -0.39 -10.71
CA LEU A 177 -2.67 -1.46 -11.71
C LEU A 177 -3.02 -0.94 -13.12
N GLN A 178 -3.77 0.17 -13.23
CA GLN A 178 -4.16 0.75 -14.50
C GLN A 178 -2.94 1.14 -15.37
N PHE A 179 -1.85 1.55 -14.75
CA PHE A 179 -0.62 1.94 -15.45
C PHE A 179 0.30 0.76 -15.77
N CYS A 180 -0.08 -0.47 -15.42
CA CYS A 180 0.67 -1.68 -15.74
C CYS A 180 0.28 -2.32 -17.08
N GLY A 181 -0.57 -1.65 -17.90
CA GLY A 181 -0.91 -2.09 -19.26
C GLY A 181 -1.74 -3.37 -19.35
N VAL A 182 -2.53 -3.69 -18.33
CA VAL A 182 -3.30 -4.95 -18.24
C VAL A 182 -4.81 -4.75 -18.13
N THR A 183 -5.29 -3.55 -17.80
CA THR A 183 -6.69 -3.32 -17.39
C THR A 183 -7.73 -3.32 -18.52
N ASP A 184 -7.29 -3.39 -19.78
CA ASP A 184 -8.18 -3.43 -20.95
C ASP A 184 -8.53 -4.87 -21.39
N ASP A 185 -7.90 -5.87 -20.77
CA ASP A 185 -8.09 -7.29 -21.09
C ASP A 185 -8.15 -8.10 -19.78
N ILE A 186 -9.29 -8.72 -19.50
CA ILE A 186 -9.54 -9.50 -18.27
C ILE A 186 -8.57 -10.67 -18.13
N GLU A 187 -8.24 -11.35 -19.23
CA GLU A 187 -7.29 -12.48 -19.18
C GLU A 187 -5.85 -12.01 -18.89
N ARG A 188 -5.44 -10.91 -19.49
CA ARG A 188 -4.12 -10.32 -19.20
C ARG A 188 -4.04 -9.83 -17.75
N GLU A 189 -5.10 -9.20 -17.26
CA GLU A 189 -5.18 -8.76 -15.87
C GLU A 189 -5.11 -9.96 -14.91
N ARG A 190 -5.85 -11.03 -15.19
CA ARG A 190 -5.82 -12.28 -14.42
C ARG A 190 -4.42 -12.90 -14.39
N LEU A 191 -3.77 -13.00 -15.55
CA LEU A 191 -2.42 -13.53 -15.66
C LEU A 191 -1.43 -12.69 -14.85
N PHE A 192 -1.54 -11.37 -14.93
CA PHE A 192 -0.65 -10.46 -14.20
C PHE A 192 -0.83 -10.59 -12.68
N ILE A 193 -2.07 -10.69 -12.19
CA ILE A 193 -2.34 -10.93 -10.76
C ILE A 193 -1.75 -12.26 -10.30
N ASN A 194 -1.87 -13.33 -11.10
CA ASN A 194 -1.23 -14.61 -10.81
C ASN A 194 0.30 -14.50 -10.75
N GLN A 195 0.89 -13.74 -11.67
CA GLN A 195 2.32 -13.47 -11.67
C GLN A 195 2.76 -12.69 -10.43
N LEU A 196 1.99 -11.70 -9.99
CA LEU A 196 2.25 -10.95 -8.75
C LEU A 196 2.20 -11.86 -7.53
N ILE A 197 1.23 -12.77 -7.46
CA ILE A 197 1.13 -13.74 -6.36
C ILE A 197 2.33 -14.67 -6.35
N GLY A 198 2.67 -15.24 -7.51
CA GLY A 198 3.85 -16.10 -7.63
C GLY A 198 5.15 -15.38 -7.27
N LEU A 199 5.27 -14.11 -7.65
CA LEU A 199 6.43 -13.28 -7.33
C LEU A 199 6.50 -12.94 -5.83
N ALA A 200 5.36 -12.64 -5.20
CA ALA A 200 5.28 -12.40 -3.77
C ALA A 200 5.76 -13.62 -2.97
N ASP A 201 5.25 -14.80 -3.34
CA ASP A 201 5.64 -16.08 -2.71
C ASP A 201 7.12 -16.40 -2.95
N ALA A 202 7.58 -16.34 -4.21
CA ALA A 202 8.96 -16.69 -4.56
C ALA A 202 10.00 -15.78 -3.90
N LEU A 203 9.69 -14.48 -3.74
CA LEU A 203 10.59 -13.48 -3.14
C LEU A 203 10.37 -13.29 -1.64
N GLN A 204 9.33 -13.91 -1.07
CA GLN A 204 8.92 -13.75 0.32
C GLN A 204 8.80 -12.27 0.70
N ILE A 205 7.97 -11.55 -0.07
CA ILE A 205 7.63 -10.14 0.12
C ILE A 205 6.11 -9.97 0.11
N HIS A 206 5.63 -8.88 0.71
CA HIS A 206 4.24 -8.46 0.54
C HIS A 206 4.11 -7.50 -0.65
N ILE A 207 3.20 -7.79 -1.56
CA ILE A 207 2.88 -6.88 -2.67
C ILE A 207 1.52 -6.23 -2.37
N ALA A 208 1.49 -4.91 -2.35
CA ALA A 208 0.27 -4.13 -2.18
C ALA A 208 -0.02 -3.37 -3.47
N ILE A 209 -1.12 -3.70 -4.14
CA ILE A 209 -1.49 -3.08 -5.41
C ILE A 209 -2.72 -2.20 -5.27
N ILE A 210 -2.64 -0.97 -5.77
CA ILE A 210 -3.79 -0.06 -5.85
C ILE A 210 -4.59 -0.37 -7.10
N HIS A 211 -5.91 -0.45 -6.92
CA HIS A 211 -6.83 -0.72 -8.01
C HIS A 211 -8.09 0.14 -7.94
N HIS A 212 -8.85 0.16 -9.01
CA HIS A 212 -10.09 0.93 -9.10
C HIS A 212 -11.32 0.03 -8.96
N VAL A 213 -12.40 0.60 -8.46
CA VAL A 213 -13.75 0.03 -8.58
C VAL A 213 -14.43 0.58 -9.83
N ARG A 214 -15.47 -0.11 -10.27
CA ARG A 214 -16.36 0.39 -11.32
C ARG A 214 -17.04 1.66 -10.83
N LYS A 215 -17.33 2.58 -11.76
CA LYS A 215 -18.11 3.77 -11.41
C LYS A 215 -19.49 3.32 -10.91
N PRO A 216 -19.95 3.82 -9.75
CA PRO A 216 -21.28 3.47 -9.26
C PRO A 216 -22.34 3.96 -10.26
N GLN A 217 -23.38 3.14 -10.47
CA GLN A 217 -24.49 3.50 -11.33
C GLN A 217 -25.39 4.57 -10.68
N SER A 218 -25.38 4.66 -9.35
CA SER A 218 -26.13 5.62 -8.55
C SER A 218 -25.36 5.98 -7.28
N GLY A 219 -25.73 7.09 -6.62
CA GLY A 219 -25.13 7.51 -5.34
C GLY A 219 -23.80 8.25 -5.46
N GLY A 220 -23.20 8.34 -6.64
CA GLY A 220 -21.98 9.12 -6.87
C GLY A 220 -20.85 8.82 -5.87
N ASP A 221 -20.24 9.86 -5.32
CA ASP A 221 -19.15 9.75 -4.34
C ASP A 221 -19.62 9.34 -2.93
N GLU A 222 -20.91 9.37 -2.64
CA GLU A 222 -21.50 8.90 -1.38
C GLU A 222 -21.65 7.35 -1.35
N TYR A 223 -21.58 6.70 -2.52
CA TYR A 223 -21.63 5.24 -2.62
C TYR A 223 -20.41 4.60 -1.98
N VAL A 224 -20.63 3.69 -1.04
CA VAL A 224 -19.57 2.88 -0.42
C VAL A 224 -19.40 1.58 -1.22
N PRO A 225 -18.30 1.41 -1.96
CA PRO A 225 -18.11 0.22 -2.78
C PRO A 225 -17.99 -1.05 -1.94
N THR A 226 -18.31 -2.17 -2.57
CA THR A 226 -18.14 -3.52 -2.06
C THR A 226 -17.11 -4.30 -2.87
N ARG A 227 -16.79 -5.53 -2.46
CA ARG A 227 -15.92 -6.42 -3.24
C ARG A 227 -16.44 -6.71 -4.66
N PHE A 228 -17.74 -6.62 -4.89
CA PHE A 228 -18.35 -6.87 -6.20
C PHE A 228 -18.16 -5.72 -7.18
N ASP A 229 -17.78 -4.55 -6.68
CA ASP A 229 -17.55 -3.35 -7.50
C ASP A 229 -16.11 -3.26 -8.00
N VAL A 230 -15.22 -4.15 -7.55
CA VAL A 230 -13.82 -4.15 -7.98
C VAL A 230 -13.76 -4.39 -9.49
N ARG A 231 -13.02 -3.51 -10.20
CA ARG A 231 -12.83 -3.63 -11.64
C ARG A 231 -12.07 -4.92 -11.93
N GLY A 232 -12.33 -5.59 -13.07
CA GLY A 232 -11.76 -6.92 -13.36
C GLY A 232 -12.54 -8.09 -12.76
N GLY A 233 -13.54 -7.83 -11.90
CA GLY A 233 -14.50 -8.81 -11.44
C GLY A 233 -14.01 -9.79 -10.38
N GLY A 234 -14.70 -10.93 -10.26
CA GLY A 234 -14.46 -11.93 -9.24
C GLY A 234 -13.04 -12.48 -9.20
N THR A 235 -12.34 -12.51 -10.33
CA THR A 235 -11.00 -13.10 -10.43
C THR A 235 -9.97 -12.43 -9.52
N ILE A 236 -9.92 -11.09 -9.50
CA ILE A 236 -8.98 -10.36 -8.61
C ILE A 236 -9.36 -10.58 -7.16
N VAL A 237 -10.67 -10.50 -6.86
CA VAL A 237 -11.19 -10.72 -5.52
C VAL A 237 -10.88 -12.13 -5.04
N ASP A 238 -11.03 -13.12 -5.91
CA ASP A 238 -10.81 -14.52 -5.56
C ASP A 238 -9.32 -14.85 -5.33
N GLN A 239 -8.44 -14.25 -6.11
CA GLN A 239 -7.00 -14.51 -6.07
C GLN A 239 -6.28 -13.74 -4.96
N ALA A 240 -6.65 -12.49 -4.67
CA ALA A 240 -6.02 -11.68 -3.63
C ALA A 240 -6.08 -12.38 -2.25
N HIS A 241 -5.00 -12.26 -1.49
CA HIS A 241 -4.96 -12.75 -0.09
C HIS A 241 -5.72 -11.80 0.83
N VAL A 242 -5.59 -10.50 0.61
CA VAL A 242 -6.34 -9.47 1.34
C VAL A 242 -6.93 -8.48 0.33
N LEU A 243 -8.20 -8.13 0.52
CA LEU A 243 -8.88 -7.08 -0.24
C LEU A 243 -9.32 -5.97 0.70
N PHE A 244 -8.78 -4.79 0.48
CA PHE A 244 -9.23 -3.56 1.12
C PHE A 244 -10.07 -2.74 0.15
N ILE A 245 -11.20 -2.23 0.64
CA ILE A 245 -11.99 -1.20 -0.04
C ILE A 245 -11.75 0.14 0.67
N CYS A 246 -11.28 1.11 -0.10
CA CYS A 246 -10.96 2.46 0.35
C CYS A 246 -12.10 3.40 -0.02
N TRP A 247 -12.72 4.02 0.97
CA TRP A 247 -13.77 5.00 0.76
C TRP A 247 -13.54 6.25 1.59
N HIS A 248 -13.44 7.38 0.90
CA HIS A 248 -13.31 8.71 1.51
C HIS A 248 -14.66 9.42 1.54
N ASN A 249 -15.04 9.97 2.68
CA ASN A 249 -16.29 10.70 2.86
C ASN A 249 -16.14 12.13 2.30
N LYS A 250 -16.31 12.26 0.99
CA LYS A 250 -16.22 13.56 0.30
C LYS A 250 -17.28 14.54 0.78
N LYS A 251 -18.45 14.03 1.17
CA LYS A 251 -19.53 14.86 1.70
C LYS A 251 -19.13 15.52 3.01
N LYS A 252 -18.47 14.78 3.89
CA LYS A 252 -17.91 15.35 5.12
C LYS A 252 -16.87 16.41 4.80
N ALA A 253 -15.97 16.16 3.86
CA ALA A 253 -14.96 17.15 3.44
C ALA A 253 -15.59 18.45 2.90
N GLU A 254 -16.72 18.34 2.17
CA GLU A 254 -17.50 19.53 1.76
C GLU A 254 -18.04 20.31 2.97
N TYR A 255 -18.63 19.62 3.95
CA TYR A 255 -19.15 20.26 5.16
C TYR A 255 -18.06 20.84 6.06
N GLU A 256 -16.92 20.18 6.17
CA GLU A 256 -15.74 20.71 6.87
C GLU A 256 -15.31 22.06 6.26
N LYS A 257 -15.23 22.12 4.93
CA LYS A 257 -14.93 23.36 4.22
C LYS A 257 -16.00 24.44 4.40
N MET A 258 -17.28 24.07 4.41
CA MET A 258 -18.36 25.01 4.71
C MET A 258 -18.25 25.58 6.12
N GLN A 259 -17.90 24.73 7.10
CA GLN A 259 -17.69 25.14 8.49
C GLN A 259 -16.52 26.11 8.63
N GLU A 260 -15.41 25.85 7.94
CA GLU A 260 -14.24 26.77 7.90
C GLU A 260 -14.63 28.15 7.33
N LEU A 261 -15.56 28.19 6.38
CA LEU A 261 -16.09 29.42 5.78
C LEU A 261 -17.20 30.08 6.63
N GLY A 262 -17.52 29.53 7.80
CA GLY A 262 -18.58 30.05 8.67
C GLY A 262 -20.00 29.80 8.18
N VAL A 263 -20.21 28.88 7.23
CA VAL A 263 -21.54 28.55 6.68
C VAL A 263 -22.24 27.56 7.62
N PRO A 264 -23.49 27.80 8.04
CA PRO A 264 -24.26 26.89 8.87
C PRO A 264 -24.51 25.54 8.17
N LEU A 265 -24.27 24.43 8.88
CA LEU A 265 -24.36 23.10 8.28
C LEU A 265 -25.76 22.48 8.27
N GLY A 266 -26.70 22.96 9.11
CA GLY A 266 -28.00 22.32 9.32
C GLY A 266 -27.88 20.94 10.00
N GLU A 267 -29.01 20.28 10.24
CA GLU A 267 -29.07 18.99 10.92
C GLU A 267 -28.33 17.88 10.13
N ARG A 268 -28.57 17.80 8.83
CA ARG A 268 -27.88 16.81 7.96
C ARG A 268 -26.36 16.98 7.98
N GLY A 269 -25.87 18.22 7.94
CA GLY A 269 -24.44 18.50 8.02
C GLY A 269 -23.86 18.09 9.36
N ALA A 270 -24.55 18.41 10.46
CA ALA A 270 -24.13 18.01 11.80
C ALA A 270 -24.01 16.48 11.96
N ASP A 271 -24.90 15.70 11.35
CA ASP A 271 -24.82 14.24 11.39
C ASP A 271 -23.71 13.67 10.50
N VAL A 272 -23.44 14.27 9.35
CA VAL A 272 -22.32 13.89 8.49
C VAL A 272 -20.99 14.19 9.17
N MET A 273 -20.89 15.30 9.92
CA MET A 273 -19.67 15.67 10.66
C MET A 273 -19.28 14.67 11.76
N LYS A 274 -20.22 13.90 12.31
CA LYS A 274 -19.95 12.81 13.27
C LYS A 274 -19.39 11.55 12.62
N GLN A 275 -19.51 11.40 11.30
CA GLN A 275 -19.06 10.22 10.58
C GLN A 275 -17.53 10.24 10.40
N PRO A 276 -16.90 9.06 10.17
CA PRO A 276 -15.48 9.03 9.83
C PRO A 276 -15.22 9.71 8.48
N ASN A 277 -14.01 10.27 8.35
CA ASN A 277 -13.55 10.83 7.07
C ASN A 277 -13.21 9.73 6.06
N PHE A 278 -12.81 8.56 6.57
CA PHE A 278 -12.38 7.46 5.73
C PHE A 278 -12.85 6.11 6.31
N LYS A 279 -13.23 5.20 5.42
CA LYS A 279 -13.52 3.81 5.75
C LYS A 279 -12.51 2.93 5.01
N LEU A 280 -11.70 2.20 5.76
CA LEU A 280 -10.89 1.11 5.24
C LEU A 280 -11.64 -0.20 5.53
N ILE A 281 -12.20 -0.79 4.50
CA ILE A 281 -13.03 -1.99 4.65
C ILE A 281 -12.17 -3.20 4.30
N VAL A 282 -11.97 -4.10 5.26
CA VAL A 282 -11.40 -5.43 5.01
C VAL A 282 -12.52 -6.28 4.41
N ALA A 283 -12.59 -6.32 3.09
CA ALA A 283 -13.65 -7.00 2.35
C ALA A 283 -13.37 -8.50 2.14
N LYS A 284 -12.10 -8.90 2.34
CA LYS A 284 -11.63 -10.29 2.32
C LYS A 284 -10.26 -10.36 2.98
N GLN A 285 -10.00 -11.44 3.71
CA GLN A 285 -8.65 -11.90 4.05
C GLN A 285 -8.63 -13.42 4.24
N ARG A 286 -7.46 -14.05 4.00
CA ARG A 286 -7.34 -15.52 4.06
C ARG A 286 -6.87 -16.03 5.42
N HIS A 287 -6.12 -15.24 6.18
CA HIS A 287 -5.41 -15.69 7.39
C HIS A 287 -6.09 -15.34 8.70
N ALA A 288 -7.12 -14.52 8.68
CA ALA A 288 -7.88 -14.17 9.87
C ALA A 288 -9.37 -14.04 9.53
N PRO A 289 -10.26 -14.26 10.50
CA PRO A 289 -11.71 -14.25 10.25
C PRO A 289 -12.31 -12.85 10.13
N PHE A 290 -11.54 -11.79 10.41
CA PHE A 290 -12.06 -10.43 10.40
C PHE A 290 -12.34 -9.96 8.96
N GLU A 291 -13.62 -9.70 8.69
CA GLU A 291 -14.09 -8.88 7.59
C GLU A 291 -14.94 -7.76 8.17
N GLY A 292 -14.58 -6.51 7.91
CA GLY A 292 -15.28 -5.39 8.55
C GLY A 292 -14.67 -4.02 8.22
N THR A 293 -15.19 -2.99 8.85
CA THR A 293 -14.82 -1.60 8.58
C THR A 293 -13.96 -1.02 9.67
N ILE A 294 -12.78 -0.55 9.30
CA ILE A 294 -11.91 0.28 10.12
C ILE A 294 -12.27 1.74 9.82
N LYS A 295 -12.87 2.41 10.80
CA LYS A 295 -13.26 3.83 10.70
C LYS A 295 -12.08 4.72 11.06
N LEU A 296 -11.81 5.72 10.22
CA LEU A 296 -10.64 6.59 10.34
C LEU A 296 -11.05 8.06 10.19
N TRP A 297 -10.38 8.91 10.94
CA TRP A 297 -10.54 10.37 10.91
C TRP A 297 -9.28 11.02 10.36
N GLU A 298 -9.42 12.12 9.64
CA GLU A 298 -8.28 12.85 9.11
C GLU A 298 -7.48 13.50 10.23
N GLY A 299 -6.17 13.41 10.12
CA GLY A 299 -5.18 14.09 10.95
C GLY A 299 -4.36 15.08 10.13
N LYS A 300 -3.43 15.76 10.77
CA LYS A 300 -2.46 16.63 10.09
C LYS A 300 -1.49 15.82 9.22
N GLY A 301 -0.91 16.46 8.21
CA GLY A 301 0.09 15.84 7.34
C GLY A 301 -0.49 14.77 6.43
N GLN A 302 -1.74 14.88 6.02
CA GLN A 302 -2.43 13.89 5.20
C GLN A 302 -2.46 12.49 5.83
N THR A 303 -2.55 12.44 7.18
CA THR A 303 -2.66 11.19 7.93
C THR A 303 -4.10 10.86 8.27
N PHE A 304 -4.31 9.59 8.61
CA PHE A 304 -5.56 9.09 9.18
C PHE A 304 -5.30 8.50 10.57
N LYS A 305 -6.22 8.71 11.49
CA LYS A 305 -6.15 8.24 12.87
C LYS A 305 -7.46 7.59 13.31
N ARG A 306 -7.42 6.86 14.41
CA ARG A 306 -8.65 6.40 15.11
C ARG A 306 -9.27 7.56 15.86
N GLU A 307 -10.60 7.55 16.02
CA GLU A 307 -11.33 8.61 16.72
C GLU A 307 -10.83 8.80 18.17
N GLU A 308 -10.63 7.68 18.85
CA GLU A 308 -10.22 7.65 20.25
C GLU A 308 -8.76 8.04 20.47
N THR A 309 -7.98 8.18 19.39
CA THR A 309 -6.57 8.53 19.47
C THR A 309 -6.41 10.04 19.30
N PRO A 310 -6.15 10.81 20.37
CA PRO A 310 -5.99 12.26 20.27
C PRO A 310 -4.77 12.67 19.44
N GLN A 311 -3.80 11.78 19.31
CA GLN A 311 -2.58 12.02 18.54
C GLN A 311 -2.72 11.52 17.11
N SER A 312 -2.29 12.35 16.16
CA SER A 312 -2.07 11.93 14.78
C SER A 312 -0.98 10.87 14.73
N PHE A 313 -1.06 10.00 13.71
CA PHE A 313 0.04 9.12 13.35
C PHE A 313 1.35 9.94 13.25
N ARG A 314 2.42 9.43 13.83
CA ARG A 314 3.75 10.05 13.77
C ARG A 314 4.82 8.98 13.86
N VAL A 315 5.84 9.10 13.04
CA VAL A 315 7.04 8.27 13.12
C VAL A 315 8.07 8.93 14.04
N LYS A 316 8.72 8.13 14.89
CA LYS A 316 9.88 8.61 15.64
C LYS A 316 11.08 8.69 14.69
N ILE A 317 11.43 9.89 14.29
CA ILE A 317 12.60 10.18 13.48
C ILE A 317 13.65 10.80 14.40
N PRO A 318 14.82 10.15 14.56
CA PRO A 318 15.95 10.76 15.30
C PRO A 318 16.43 12.02 14.57
N ARG A 319 16.91 13.01 15.29
CA ARG A 319 17.56 14.17 14.67
C ARG A 319 18.88 13.78 14.04
N LEU A 320 19.28 14.44 12.98
CA LEU A 320 20.56 14.21 12.29
C LEU A 320 21.79 14.26 13.21
N GLY A 321 21.69 14.92 14.37
CA GLY A 321 22.73 14.96 15.39
C GLY A 321 22.79 13.74 16.33
N ASP A 322 21.78 12.88 16.33
CA ASP A 322 21.67 11.74 17.25
C ASP A 322 22.34 10.44 16.71
N TYR A 323 22.94 10.50 15.51
CA TYR A 323 23.65 9.37 14.87
C TYR A 323 25.16 9.33 15.13
N GLY A 324 25.65 10.09 16.08
CA GLY A 324 27.05 10.19 16.41
C GLY A 324 27.35 9.89 17.88
N GLU A 325 27.34 8.60 18.23
CA GLU A 325 28.18 8.03 19.28
C GLU A 325 28.37 6.54 19.03
#